data_32466302d1d509af1a89eaeaf77174ea
#
_entry.id   32466302d1d509af1a89eaeaf77174ea
#
_cell.length_a   1.000
_cell.length_b   1.000
_cell.length_c   1.000
_cell.angle_alpha   90.00
_cell.angle_beta   90.00
_cell.angle_gamma   90.00
#
_symmetry.space_group_name_H-M   'P 1'
#
loop_
_entity.id
_entity.type
_entity.pdbx_description
1 polymer ?
#
loop_
_entity_poly.entity_id
_entity_poly.type
_entity_poly.pdbx_seq_one_letter_code
_entity_poly.pdbx_strand_id
1 'polypeptide(L)'
;MLNDIPTHLIAGPLGAGKTSLIRALLAQKPAGERWAVLINEFGQIGLDAALLHRDEAGVSFAEVAGGCLCCVNGVPFQIGLSQLLRKARPDRLLIEPSGLGHPLELLQQLRQPPWQQVLALQAPVMLLDATALAGGAALTPSQQALAAEAGLLVLNKSEGLDEAARTG
;
A
#
# COMPACT_ATOMS: atom_id res chain seq x y z
N MET A 1 -2.98 5.97 -24.09
CA MET A 1 -2.91 4.71 -23.30
C MET A 1 -2.35 5.05 -21.94
N LEU A 2 -2.74 4.32 -20.89
CA LEU A 2 -2.12 4.46 -19.57
C LEU A 2 -0.85 3.61 -19.58
N ASN A 3 0.29 4.19 -19.30
CA ASN A 3 1.58 3.51 -19.23
C ASN A 3 2.49 4.26 -18.26
N ASP A 4 3.42 3.53 -17.69
CA ASP A 4 4.48 4.04 -16.82
C ASP A 4 3.96 4.83 -15.60
N ILE A 5 2.82 4.42 -15.02
CA ILE A 5 2.28 5.07 -13.82
C ILE A 5 3.16 4.73 -12.62
N PRO A 6 3.86 5.71 -12.00
CA PRO A 6 4.64 5.48 -10.79
C PRO A 6 3.76 4.87 -9.71
N THR A 7 4.09 3.66 -9.27
CA THR A 7 3.28 2.87 -8.36
C THR A 7 4.09 2.48 -7.12
N HIS A 8 3.61 2.86 -5.95
CA HIS A 8 4.26 2.59 -4.67
C HIS A 8 3.41 1.64 -3.84
N LEU A 9 4.03 0.55 -3.42
CA LEU A 9 3.46 -0.35 -2.42
C LEU A 9 3.84 0.16 -1.03
N ILE A 10 2.85 0.44 -0.18
CA ILE A 10 3.03 0.90 1.20
C ILE A 10 2.58 -0.22 2.12
N ALA A 11 3.52 -0.98 2.64
CA ALA A 11 3.28 -2.19 3.39
C ALA A 11 3.82 -2.10 4.82
N GLY A 12 3.50 -3.07 5.64
CA GLY A 12 3.91 -3.16 7.04
C GLY A 12 2.88 -3.88 7.89
N PRO A 13 3.24 -4.23 9.12
CA PRO A 13 2.34 -4.88 10.07
C PRO A 13 1.03 -4.13 10.29
N LEU A 14 0.03 -4.84 10.80
CA LEU A 14 -1.21 -4.20 11.25
C LEU A 14 -0.89 -3.17 12.34
N GLY A 15 -1.51 -2.00 12.24
CA GLY A 15 -1.30 -0.91 13.20
C GLY A 15 0.01 -0.12 13.04
N ALA A 16 0.89 -0.45 12.08
CA ALA A 16 2.14 0.29 11.85
C ALA A 16 1.95 1.74 11.36
N GLY A 17 0.73 2.11 10.91
CA GLY A 17 0.42 3.47 10.48
C GLY A 17 0.42 3.69 8.97
N LYS A 18 0.24 2.64 8.17
CA LYS A 18 0.20 2.72 6.70
C LYS A 18 -0.80 3.75 6.19
N THR A 19 -2.05 3.66 6.64
CA THR A 19 -3.10 4.61 6.26
C THR A 19 -2.77 6.04 6.69
N SER A 20 -2.14 6.22 7.85
CA SER A 20 -1.71 7.55 8.32
C SER A 20 -0.62 8.13 7.42
N LEU A 21 0.35 7.30 7.00
CA LEU A 21 1.38 7.73 6.03
C LEU A 21 0.73 8.12 4.69
N ILE A 22 -0.17 7.30 4.17
CA ILE A 22 -0.88 7.62 2.92
C ILE A 22 -1.60 8.97 3.03
N ARG A 23 -2.32 9.21 4.11
CA ARG A 23 -2.99 10.50 4.35
C ARG A 23 -2.00 11.68 4.39
N ALA A 24 -0.85 11.50 5.04
CA ALA A 24 0.19 12.53 5.10
C ALA A 24 0.81 12.82 3.72
N LEU A 25 0.99 11.78 2.89
CA LEU A 25 1.45 11.93 1.50
C LEU A 25 0.41 12.64 0.64
N LEU A 26 -0.86 12.29 0.78
CA LEU A 26 -1.95 12.93 0.03
C LEU A 26 -2.10 14.41 0.39
N ALA A 27 -1.88 14.78 1.65
CA ALA A 27 -1.89 16.18 2.08
C ALA A 27 -0.76 17.01 1.44
N GLN A 28 0.31 16.37 0.97
CA GLN A 28 1.45 16.98 0.31
C GLN A 28 1.43 16.78 -1.22
N LYS A 29 0.34 16.23 -1.75
CA LYS A 29 0.19 15.99 -3.19
C LYS A 29 0.36 17.29 -3.98
N PRO A 30 1.20 17.32 -5.03
CA PRO A 30 1.33 18.48 -5.89
C PRO A 30 0.00 18.90 -6.50
N ALA A 31 -0.24 20.20 -6.58
CA ALA A 31 -1.40 20.73 -7.27
C ALA A 31 -1.37 20.32 -8.76
N GLY A 32 -2.51 19.84 -9.26
CA GLY A 32 -2.63 19.41 -10.66
C GLY A 32 -2.31 17.94 -10.91
N GLU A 33 -1.63 17.23 -10.02
CA GLU A 33 -1.47 15.78 -10.12
C GLU A 33 -2.76 15.05 -9.70
N ARG A 34 -3.06 13.98 -10.40
CA ARG A 34 -4.14 13.03 -10.05
C ARG A 34 -3.51 11.83 -9.38
N TRP A 35 -3.86 11.58 -8.15
CA TRP A 35 -3.39 10.41 -7.43
C TRP A 35 -4.51 9.40 -7.25
N ALA A 36 -4.16 8.14 -7.28
CA ALA A 36 -5.07 7.05 -6.94
C ALA A 36 -4.53 6.26 -5.77
N VAL A 37 -5.43 5.79 -4.92
CA VAL A 37 -5.12 4.93 -3.77
C VAL A 37 -5.97 3.68 -3.86
N LEU A 38 -5.32 2.53 -3.89
CA LEU A 38 -5.98 1.23 -3.80
C LEU A 38 -5.72 0.65 -2.41
N ILE A 39 -6.78 0.46 -1.64
CA ILE A 39 -6.72 -0.13 -0.30
C ILE A 39 -7.28 -1.54 -0.38
N ASN A 40 -6.47 -2.51 0.07
CA ASN A 40 -6.88 -3.90 0.19
C ASN A 40 -6.88 -4.27 1.67
N GLU A 41 -8.00 -4.06 2.36
CA GLU A 41 -8.16 -4.36 3.78
C GLU A 41 -8.92 -5.66 4.00
N PHE A 42 -8.50 -6.42 5.02
CA PHE A 42 -9.15 -7.66 5.42
C PHE A 42 -10.26 -7.36 6.46
N GLY A 43 -11.51 -7.50 6.07
CA GLY A 43 -12.56 -7.81 7.05
C GLY A 43 -13.41 -6.69 7.62
N GLN A 44 -13.51 -5.53 7.03
CA GLN A 44 -14.59 -4.59 7.36
C GLN A 44 -15.31 -4.14 6.09
N ILE A 45 -16.61 -4.47 6.05
CA ILE A 45 -17.61 -4.11 5.06
C ILE A 45 -17.57 -5.03 3.83
N GLY A 46 -18.20 -6.20 4.00
CA GLY A 46 -18.81 -6.86 2.86
C GLY A 46 -19.85 -5.92 2.28
N LEU A 47 -19.76 -5.71 1.02
CA LEU A 47 -20.81 -5.42 0.05
C LEU A 47 -20.30 -4.48 -1.03
N ASP A 48 -20.40 -4.96 -2.24
CA ASP A 48 -20.27 -4.23 -3.48
C ASP A 48 -18.88 -3.72 -3.86
N ALA A 49 -18.24 -4.55 -4.66
CA ALA A 49 -17.16 -4.24 -5.58
C ALA A 49 -16.74 -2.76 -5.63
N ALA A 50 -15.54 -2.49 -5.12
CA ALA A 50 -14.79 -1.25 -5.37
C ALA A 50 -15.63 0.04 -5.27
N LEU A 51 -15.92 0.49 -4.07
CA LEU A 51 -16.42 1.85 -3.85
C LEU A 51 -15.34 2.84 -4.32
N LEU A 52 -15.53 3.36 -5.52
CA LEU A 52 -14.71 4.43 -6.07
C LEU A 52 -15.21 5.76 -5.53
N HIS A 53 -14.48 6.32 -4.58
CA HIS A 53 -14.68 7.69 -4.15
C HIS A 53 -13.63 8.60 -4.79
N ARG A 54 -14.06 9.75 -5.26
CA ARG A 54 -13.17 10.81 -5.70
C ARG A 54 -13.37 12.01 -4.79
N ASP A 55 -12.28 12.54 -4.24
CA ASP A 55 -12.36 13.78 -3.49
C ASP A 55 -12.18 15.01 -4.42
N GLU A 56 -12.51 16.20 -3.89
CA GLU A 56 -12.39 17.46 -4.62
C GLU A 56 -10.93 17.83 -4.93
N ALA A 57 -9.97 17.22 -4.22
CA ALA A 57 -8.54 17.46 -4.40
C ALA A 57 -7.92 16.62 -5.55
N GLY A 58 -8.72 15.85 -6.28
CA GLY A 58 -8.25 15.01 -7.39
C GLY A 58 -7.63 13.69 -6.98
N VAL A 59 -7.96 13.19 -5.79
CA VAL A 59 -7.60 11.85 -5.34
C VAL A 59 -8.75 10.90 -5.59
N SER A 60 -8.47 9.74 -6.16
CA SER A 60 -9.45 8.68 -6.37
C SER A 60 -9.09 7.47 -5.50
N PHE A 61 -10.05 7.00 -4.75
CA PHE A 61 -9.89 5.84 -3.88
C PHE A 61 -10.65 4.65 -4.45
N ALA A 62 -10.06 3.47 -4.33
CA ALA A 62 -10.77 2.21 -4.48
C ALA A 62 -10.41 1.31 -3.31
N GLU A 63 -11.44 0.71 -2.73
CA GLU A 63 -11.30 -0.32 -1.73
C GLU A 63 -11.68 -1.67 -2.36
N VAL A 64 -10.81 -2.64 -2.22
CA VAL A 64 -11.08 -4.01 -2.64
C VAL A 64 -11.30 -4.83 -1.39
N ALA A 65 -12.52 -5.34 -1.23
CA ALA A 65 -12.83 -6.24 -0.14
C ALA A 65 -11.97 -7.51 -0.26
N GLY A 66 -10.99 -7.62 0.59
CA GLY A 66 -10.09 -8.78 0.66
C GLY A 66 -10.68 -9.86 1.56
N GLY A 67 -11.29 -10.86 0.96
CA GLY A 67 -11.55 -12.12 1.65
C GLY A 67 -10.43 -13.10 1.31
N CYS A 68 -9.81 -13.72 2.30
CA CYS A 68 -8.79 -14.76 2.19
C CYS A 68 -7.40 -14.37 1.63
N LEU A 69 -6.38 -15.02 2.20
CA LEU A 69 -4.99 -15.05 1.73
C LEU A 69 -4.81 -15.35 0.22
N CYS A 70 -5.83 -15.88 -0.44
CA CYS A 70 -5.86 -16.23 -1.87
C CYS A 70 -6.33 -15.10 -2.79
N CYS A 71 -6.72 -13.92 -2.27
CA CYS A 71 -7.37 -12.88 -3.08
C CYS A 71 -6.41 -11.80 -3.61
N VAL A 72 -5.16 -11.80 -3.21
CA VAL A 72 -4.14 -10.94 -3.84
C VAL A 72 -4.00 -11.29 -5.32
N ASN A 73 -4.15 -12.57 -5.67
CA ASN A 73 -4.21 -13.07 -7.04
C ASN A 73 -5.65 -13.12 -7.59
N GLY A 74 -6.64 -12.60 -6.85
CA GLY A 74 -8.04 -12.77 -7.16
C GLY A 74 -8.57 -11.81 -8.22
N VAL A 75 -9.57 -12.28 -8.94
CA VAL A 75 -10.35 -11.49 -9.92
C VAL A 75 -10.82 -10.14 -9.33
N PRO A 76 -11.28 -10.03 -8.06
CA PRO A 76 -11.71 -8.75 -7.49
C PRO A 76 -10.61 -7.68 -7.45
N PHE A 77 -9.37 -8.04 -7.09
CA PHE A 77 -8.25 -7.09 -7.09
C PHE A 77 -7.96 -6.58 -8.52
N GLN A 78 -7.89 -7.47 -9.49
CA GLN A 78 -7.64 -7.10 -10.89
C GLN A 78 -8.74 -6.21 -11.45
N ILE A 79 -10.01 -6.51 -11.13
CA ILE A 79 -11.16 -5.68 -11.53
C ILE A 79 -11.07 -4.31 -10.88
N GLY A 80 -10.86 -4.24 -9.55
CA GLY A 80 -10.76 -3.00 -8.80
C GLY A 80 -9.64 -2.11 -9.31
N LEU A 81 -8.44 -2.66 -9.51
CA LEU A 81 -7.30 -1.94 -10.05
C LEU A 81 -7.59 -1.44 -11.48
N SER A 82 -8.15 -2.28 -12.34
CA SER A 82 -8.49 -1.90 -13.73
C SER A 82 -9.52 -0.77 -13.76
N GLN A 83 -10.54 -0.82 -12.90
CA GLN A 83 -11.57 0.21 -12.82
C GLN A 83 -11.01 1.53 -12.28
N LEU A 84 -10.19 1.46 -11.22
CA LEU A 84 -9.53 2.63 -10.65
C LEU A 84 -8.68 3.34 -11.70
N LEU A 85 -7.80 2.60 -12.38
CA LEU A 85 -6.91 3.15 -13.39
C LEU A 85 -7.68 3.79 -14.57
N ARG A 86 -8.73 3.11 -15.05
CA ARG A 86 -9.54 3.65 -16.17
C ARG A 86 -10.29 4.93 -15.81
N LYS A 87 -10.86 4.99 -14.59
CA LYS A 87 -11.67 6.13 -14.15
C LYS A 87 -10.82 7.30 -13.68
N ALA A 88 -9.79 7.03 -12.88
CA ALA A 88 -8.94 8.06 -12.30
C ALA A 88 -7.92 8.60 -13.29
N ARG A 89 -7.41 7.77 -14.19
CA ARG A 89 -6.25 8.07 -15.05
C ARG A 89 -5.14 8.77 -14.25
N PRO A 90 -4.63 8.12 -13.20
CA PRO A 90 -3.78 8.77 -12.24
C PRO A 90 -2.37 9.01 -12.80
N ASP A 91 -1.74 10.06 -12.29
CA ASP A 91 -0.33 10.35 -12.53
C ASP A 91 0.55 9.61 -11.50
N ARG A 92 -0.04 9.08 -10.42
CA ARG A 92 0.60 8.25 -9.38
C ARG A 92 -0.40 7.33 -8.71
N LEU A 93 0.04 6.11 -8.40
CA LEU A 93 -0.75 5.10 -7.69
C LEU A 93 -0.07 4.72 -6.38
N LEU A 94 -0.83 4.73 -5.30
CA LEU A 94 -0.44 4.16 -4.02
C LEU A 94 -1.27 2.90 -3.78
N ILE A 95 -0.63 1.83 -3.33
CA ILE A 95 -1.31 0.57 -2.98
C ILE A 95 -1.01 0.24 -1.53
N GLU A 96 -2.06 0.14 -0.72
CA GLU A 96 -1.99 -0.36 0.65
C GLU A 96 -2.47 -1.82 0.68
N PRO A 97 -1.58 -2.81 0.76
CA PRO A 97 -1.98 -4.20 0.98
C PRO A 97 -2.46 -4.39 2.41
N SER A 98 -3.28 -5.41 2.64
CA SER A 98 -3.65 -5.81 4.00
C SER A 98 -2.41 -6.09 4.85
N GLY A 99 -2.43 -5.66 6.10
CA GLY A 99 -1.36 -5.95 7.07
C GLY A 99 -1.17 -7.44 7.37
N LEU A 100 -2.16 -8.27 7.04
CA LEU A 100 -2.13 -9.73 7.16
C LEU A 100 -1.87 -10.43 5.81
N GLY A 101 -1.73 -9.66 4.72
CA GLY A 101 -1.54 -10.18 3.37
C GLY A 101 -0.09 -10.58 3.06
N HIS A 102 0.12 -10.99 1.81
CA HIS A 102 1.42 -11.34 1.24
C HIS A 102 1.90 -10.26 0.28
N PRO A 103 2.50 -9.16 0.77
CA PRO A 103 2.87 -8.02 -0.06
C PRO A 103 3.91 -8.37 -1.15
N LEU A 104 4.77 -9.37 -0.92
CA LEU A 104 5.72 -9.82 -1.95
C LEU A 104 5.03 -10.54 -3.11
N GLU A 105 4.00 -11.34 -2.83
CA GLU A 105 3.22 -11.99 -3.89
C GLU A 105 2.47 -10.96 -4.72
N LEU A 106 1.90 -9.93 -4.08
CA LEU A 106 1.30 -8.81 -4.77
C LEU A 106 2.32 -8.09 -5.66
N LEU A 107 3.51 -7.80 -5.13
CA LEU A 107 4.57 -7.14 -5.88
C LEU A 107 4.97 -7.98 -7.12
N GLN A 108 5.13 -9.29 -6.95
CA GLN A 108 5.43 -10.21 -8.05
C GLN A 108 4.32 -10.21 -9.10
N GLN A 109 3.06 -10.22 -8.68
CA GLN A 109 1.91 -10.16 -9.59
C GLN A 109 1.89 -8.85 -10.40
N LEU A 110 2.15 -7.72 -9.75
CA LEU A 110 2.18 -6.42 -10.42
C LEU A 110 3.35 -6.30 -11.41
N ARG A 111 4.40 -7.11 -11.27
CA ARG A 111 5.52 -7.23 -12.22
C ARG A 111 5.19 -8.07 -13.46
N GLN A 112 4.01 -8.69 -13.52
CA GLN A 112 3.57 -9.54 -14.61
C GLN A 112 2.54 -8.84 -15.51
N PRO A 113 2.30 -9.34 -16.74
CA PRO A 113 1.19 -8.87 -17.55
C PRO A 113 -0.16 -9.02 -16.83
N PRO A 114 -1.09 -8.10 -17.01
CA PRO A 114 -1.01 -6.92 -17.89
C PRO A 114 -0.36 -5.69 -17.22
N TRP A 115 -0.02 -5.77 -15.93
CA TRP A 115 0.35 -4.62 -15.11
C TRP A 115 1.72 -4.04 -15.45
N GLN A 116 2.69 -4.89 -15.79
CA GLN A 116 4.06 -4.46 -16.12
C GLN A 116 4.17 -3.43 -17.23
N GLN A 117 3.15 -3.33 -18.08
CA GLN A 117 3.10 -2.36 -19.18
C GLN A 117 2.39 -1.06 -18.81
N VAL A 118 1.69 -1.07 -17.68
CA VAL A 118 0.86 0.05 -17.22
C VAL A 118 1.48 0.74 -16.01
N LEU A 119 2.12 -0.03 -15.14
CA LEU A 119 2.64 0.42 -13.86
C LEU A 119 4.18 0.46 -13.87
N ALA A 120 4.73 1.61 -13.51
CA ALA A 120 6.16 1.74 -13.20
C ALA A 120 6.35 1.49 -11.70
N LEU A 121 6.52 0.21 -11.32
CA LEU A 121 6.68 -0.17 -9.92
C LEU A 121 7.95 0.43 -9.33
N GLN A 122 7.79 1.14 -8.23
CA GLN A 122 8.88 1.65 -7.41
C GLN A 122 9.23 0.63 -6.32
N ALA A 123 10.41 0.78 -5.72
CA ALA A 123 10.77 -0.02 -4.56
C ALA A 123 9.74 0.19 -3.43
N PRO A 124 9.33 -0.88 -2.73
CA PRO A 124 8.33 -0.79 -1.67
C PRO A 124 8.75 0.14 -0.54
N VAL A 125 7.77 0.77 0.10
CA VAL A 125 7.92 1.46 1.38
C VAL A 125 7.37 0.53 2.46
N MET A 126 8.20 0.19 3.44
CA MET A 126 7.79 -0.63 4.56
C MET A 126 7.76 0.18 5.84
N LEU A 127 6.60 0.21 6.50
CA LEU A 127 6.42 0.82 7.81
C LEU A 127 6.60 -0.23 8.89
N LEU A 128 7.30 0.16 9.94
CA LEU A 128 7.49 -0.63 11.16
C LEU A 128 7.07 0.20 12.36
N ASP A 129 6.50 -0.47 13.35
CA ASP A 129 6.19 0.14 14.65
C ASP A 129 7.43 0.08 15.54
N ALA A 130 8.09 1.21 15.71
CA ALA A 130 9.33 1.30 16.47
C ALA A 130 9.13 0.93 17.95
N THR A 131 7.97 1.27 18.54
CA THR A 131 7.64 0.88 19.92
C THR A 131 7.49 -0.63 20.07
N ALA A 132 6.83 -1.27 19.10
CA ALA A 132 6.68 -2.72 19.12
C ALA A 132 8.04 -3.44 18.97
N LEU A 133 8.91 -2.95 18.08
CA LEU A 133 10.26 -3.51 17.89
C LEU A 133 11.11 -3.33 19.15
N ALA A 134 11.12 -2.16 19.76
CA ALA A 134 11.81 -1.90 21.03
C ALA A 134 11.26 -2.77 22.18
N GLY A 135 9.97 -3.11 22.14
CA GLY A 135 9.32 -4.07 23.04
C GLY A 135 9.62 -5.55 22.74
N GLY A 136 10.49 -5.84 21.77
CA GLY A 136 10.90 -7.20 21.43
C GLY A 136 10.01 -7.92 20.40
N ALA A 137 9.12 -7.19 19.70
CA ALA A 137 8.34 -7.79 18.61
C ALA A 137 9.26 -8.17 17.45
N ALA A 138 9.21 -9.45 17.04
CA ALA A 138 9.96 -9.94 15.91
C ALA A 138 9.17 -9.79 14.60
N LEU A 139 9.87 -9.48 13.52
CA LEU A 139 9.28 -9.53 12.18
C LEU A 139 9.06 -10.97 11.74
N THR A 140 7.92 -11.23 11.14
CA THR A 140 7.65 -12.54 10.50
C THR A 140 8.60 -12.74 9.31
N PRO A 141 8.82 -14.00 8.85
CA PRO A 141 9.66 -14.25 7.67
C PRO A 141 9.20 -13.47 6.43
N SER A 142 7.89 -13.33 6.21
CA SER A 142 7.35 -12.52 5.10
C SER A 142 7.68 -11.04 5.24
N GLN A 143 7.63 -10.50 6.46
CA GLN A 143 7.99 -9.11 6.74
C GLN A 143 9.50 -8.88 6.58
N GLN A 144 10.34 -9.82 7.02
CA GLN A 144 11.79 -9.75 6.82
C GLN A 144 12.15 -9.77 5.33
N ALA A 145 11.51 -10.65 4.56
CA ALA A 145 11.73 -10.71 3.12
C ALA A 145 11.29 -9.42 2.41
N LEU A 146 10.17 -8.82 2.83
CA LEU A 146 9.73 -7.52 2.31
C LEU A 146 10.70 -6.40 2.69
N ALA A 147 11.20 -6.38 3.93
CA ALA A 147 12.17 -5.39 4.39
C ALA A 147 13.46 -5.43 3.55
N ALA A 148 13.88 -6.62 3.13
CA ALA A 148 15.05 -6.79 2.26
C ALA A 148 14.84 -6.23 0.83
N GLU A 149 13.59 -6.20 0.34
CA GLU A 149 13.24 -5.62 -0.97
C GLU A 149 12.81 -4.14 -0.87
N ALA A 150 12.60 -3.61 0.32
CA ALA A 150 12.12 -2.25 0.51
C ALA A 150 13.19 -1.22 0.12
N GLY A 151 12.78 -0.21 -0.62
CA GLY A 151 13.62 0.95 -0.92
C GLY A 151 13.64 1.97 0.22
N LEU A 152 12.64 1.91 1.10
CA LEU A 152 12.52 2.78 2.28
C LEU A 152 11.89 2.01 3.43
N LEU A 153 12.58 2.02 4.58
CA LEU A 153 12.04 1.57 5.86
C LEU A 153 11.67 2.79 6.69
N VAL A 154 10.43 2.85 7.14
CA VAL A 154 9.91 3.94 7.99
C VAL A 154 9.64 3.38 9.38
N LEU A 155 10.39 3.85 10.37
CA LEU A 155 10.15 3.57 11.77
C LEU A 155 9.14 4.61 12.30
N ASN A 156 7.90 4.19 12.45
CA ASN A 156 6.81 5.01 12.96
C ASN A 156 6.67 4.84 14.48
N LYS A 157 5.99 5.78 15.15
CA LYS A 157 5.74 5.79 16.60
C LYS A 157 7.02 5.81 17.44
N SER A 158 8.06 6.47 16.93
CA SER A 158 9.36 6.57 17.61
C SER A 158 9.42 7.71 18.63
N GLU A 159 8.40 8.55 18.70
CA GLU A 159 8.34 9.72 19.60
C GLU A 159 8.33 9.36 21.07
N GLY A 160 7.84 8.17 21.42
CA GLY A 160 7.80 7.65 22.79
C GLY A 160 9.04 6.84 23.20
N LEU A 161 10.02 6.65 22.29
CA LEU A 161 11.23 5.90 22.58
C LEU A 161 12.27 6.80 23.22
N ASP A 162 12.98 6.28 24.23
CA ASP A 162 14.17 6.92 24.77
C ASP A 162 15.35 6.90 23.77
N GLU A 163 16.41 7.65 24.06
CA GLU A 163 17.53 7.79 23.17
C GLU A 163 18.31 6.46 22.99
N ALA A 164 18.35 5.61 24.00
CA ALA A 164 18.98 4.32 23.96
C ALA A 164 18.24 3.36 23.02
N ALA A 165 16.90 3.36 23.06
CA ALA A 165 16.07 2.54 22.18
C ALA A 165 16.06 3.00 20.72
N ARG A 166 16.49 4.25 20.43
CA ARG A 166 16.59 4.78 19.05
C ARG A 166 17.90 4.42 18.36
N THR A 167 18.93 4.03 19.10
CA THR A 167 20.28 3.79 18.60
C THR A 167 20.68 2.31 18.55
N GLY A 168 19.87 1.42 19.08
CA GLY A 168 20.05 -0.05 19.06
C GLY A 168 19.37 -0.69 17.87
#